data_f4221adc2f8763aaee450d1f30bd6010
#
_entry.id   f4221adc2f8763aaee450d1f30bd6010
#
_cell.length_a   1.000
_cell.length_b   1.000
_cell.length_c   1.000
_cell.angle_alpha   90.00
_cell.angle_beta   90.00
_cell.angle_gamma   90.00
#
_symmetry.space_group_name_H-M   'P 1'
#
loop_
_entity.id
_entity.type
_entity.pdbx_description
1 polymer ?
#
loop_
_entity_poly.entity_id
_entity_poly.type
_entity_poly.pdbx_seq_one_letter_code
_entity_poly.pdbx_strand_id
1 'polypeptide(L)'
;MRVLVCGGRDFDDAGLMISVLDRLHTEKCFTVLIHGNARGADGIADAWASCRSIPREPYEVPQGEWDEIGKKAGPLRNQRMLDEGRPDLVVAFPGGGGTKDVVRRAVKAGVSVHEVNRADDW
;
A
#
# COMPACT_ATOMS: atom_id res chain seq x y z
N MET A 1 0.52 -12.96 7.63
CA MET A 1 0.17 -11.55 7.88
C MET A 1 -0.30 -10.89 6.59
N ARG A 2 -1.41 -10.22 6.63
CA ARG A 2 -1.93 -9.45 5.50
C ARG A 2 -1.29 -8.06 5.53
N VAL A 3 -0.62 -7.66 4.47
CA VAL A 3 0.10 -6.39 4.41
C VAL A 3 -0.51 -5.47 3.33
N LEU A 4 -0.71 -4.20 3.69
CA LEU A 4 -1.13 -3.16 2.75
C LEU A 4 0.07 -2.29 2.47
N VAL A 5 0.43 -2.14 1.18
CA VAL A 5 1.51 -1.25 0.76
C VAL A 5 0.92 -0.03 0.08
N CYS A 6 1.39 1.15 0.48
CA CYS A 6 1.01 2.41 -0.16
C CYS A 6 2.24 3.29 -0.33
N GLY A 7 2.09 4.32 -1.16
CA GLY A 7 3.17 5.26 -1.46
C GLY A 7 2.78 6.15 -2.61
N GLY A 8 3.70 7.02 -3.02
CA GLY A 8 3.44 8.02 -4.04
C GLY A 8 3.32 7.45 -5.45
N ARG A 9 2.55 8.14 -6.29
CA ARG A 9 2.43 7.79 -7.72
C ARG A 9 3.74 7.99 -8.47
N ASP A 10 4.59 8.87 -7.98
CA ASP A 10 5.89 9.15 -8.57
C ASP A 10 7.03 8.42 -7.85
N PHE A 11 6.69 7.58 -6.88
CA PHE A 11 7.69 6.75 -6.21
C PHE A 11 8.27 5.74 -7.20
N ASP A 12 9.58 5.73 -7.34
CA ASP A 12 10.29 4.89 -8.31
C ASP A 12 11.50 4.15 -7.72
N ASP A 13 11.67 4.22 -6.40
CA ASP A 13 12.82 3.60 -5.74
C ASP A 13 12.54 2.12 -5.47
N ALA A 14 12.59 1.32 -6.53
CA ALA A 14 12.35 -0.12 -6.42
C ALA A 14 13.35 -0.79 -5.48
N GLY A 15 14.60 -0.35 -5.47
CA GLY A 15 15.62 -0.92 -4.59
C GLY A 15 15.26 -0.77 -3.12
N LEU A 16 14.81 0.41 -2.73
CA LEU A 16 14.37 0.65 -1.36
C LEU A 16 13.17 -0.24 -1.00
N MET A 17 12.17 -0.28 -1.89
CA MET A 17 10.98 -1.09 -1.63
C MET A 17 11.30 -2.57 -1.50
N ILE A 18 12.10 -3.11 -2.41
CA ILE A 18 12.50 -4.52 -2.38
C ILE A 18 13.23 -4.82 -1.07
N SER A 19 14.17 -3.97 -0.68
CA SER A 19 14.95 -4.15 0.55
C SER A 19 14.04 -4.19 1.78
N VAL A 20 13.13 -3.22 1.90
CA VAL A 20 12.23 -3.12 3.04
C VAL A 20 11.24 -4.29 3.08
N LEU A 21 10.59 -4.58 1.95
CA LEU A 21 9.59 -5.64 1.89
C LEU A 21 10.20 -7.03 2.08
N ASP A 22 11.39 -7.28 1.54
CA ASP A 22 12.08 -8.56 1.76
C ASP A 22 12.39 -8.76 3.24
N ARG A 23 12.90 -7.71 3.91
CA ARG A 23 13.20 -7.77 5.33
C ARG A 23 11.94 -8.06 6.16
N LEU A 24 10.89 -7.29 5.91
CA LEU A 24 9.62 -7.45 6.64
C LEU A 24 8.97 -8.80 6.37
N HIS A 25 9.03 -9.27 5.13
CA HIS A 25 8.47 -10.58 4.77
C HIS A 25 9.22 -11.71 5.47
N THR A 26 10.54 -11.61 5.56
CA THR A 26 11.35 -12.59 6.28
C THR A 26 10.96 -12.67 7.76
N GLU A 27 10.68 -11.52 8.37
CA GLU A 27 10.32 -11.45 9.79
C GLU A 27 8.87 -11.84 10.07
N LYS A 28 7.94 -11.45 9.19
CA LYS A 28 6.50 -11.48 9.49
C LYS A 28 5.68 -12.44 8.62
N CYS A 29 6.26 -13.01 7.58
CA CYS A 29 5.57 -13.92 6.66
C CYS A 29 4.29 -13.32 6.08
N PHE A 30 4.41 -12.54 5.02
CA PHE A 30 3.25 -11.97 4.33
C PHE A 30 2.48 -13.05 3.58
N THR A 31 1.18 -13.10 3.78
CA THR A 31 0.29 -14.05 3.12
C THR A 31 -0.51 -13.43 1.97
N VAL A 32 -0.72 -12.11 2.01
CA VAL A 32 -1.42 -11.35 0.97
C VAL A 32 -0.85 -9.94 0.96
N LEU A 33 -0.65 -9.39 -0.24
CA LEU A 33 -0.27 -7.98 -0.40
C LEU A 33 -1.46 -7.21 -0.99
N ILE A 34 -1.91 -6.22 -0.25
CA ILE A 34 -3.05 -5.36 -0.60
C ILE A 34 -2.50 -4.04 -1.14
N HIS A 35 -3.06 -3.54 -2.24
CA HIS A 35 -2.69 -2.22 -2.77
C HIS A 35 -3.85 -1.59 -3.54
N GLY A 36 -3.69 -0.30 -3.86
CA GLY A 36 -4.75 0.49 -4.47
C GLY A 36 -4.74 0.52 -6.00
N ASN A 37 -3.94 -0.31 -6.63
CA ASN A 37 -3.83 -0.41 -8.09
C ASN A 37 -3.49 0.92 -8.77
N ALA A 38 -2.74 1.78 -8.11
CA ALA A 38 -2.25 3.01 -8.67
C ALA A 38 -0.85 2.78 -9.29
N ARG A 39 -0.35 3.77 -10.02
CA ARG A 39 1.02 3.71 -10.52
C ARG A 39 2.00 4.00 -9.38
N GLY A 40 3.29 3.85 -9.65
CA GLY A 40 4.33 4.14 -8.67
C GLY A 40 4.48 3.04 -7.64
N ALA A 41 4.36 3.38 -6.37
CA ALA A 41 4.59 2.44 -5.28
C ALA A 41 3.72 1.18 -5.38
N ASP A 42 2.43 1.34 -5.70
CA ASP A 42 1.51 0.19 -5.82
C ASP A 42 1.96 -0.78 -6.91
N GLY A 43 2.39 -0.25 -8.06
CA GLY A 43 2.86 -1.07 -9.17
C GLY A 43 4.14 -1.83 -8.84
N ILE A 44 5.08 -1.19 -8.14
CA ILE A 44 6.32 -1.83 -7.73
C ILE A 44 6.03 -2.93 -6.69
N ALA A 45 5.13 -2.65 -5.76
CA ALA A 45 4.73 -3.63 -4.75
C ALA A 45 4.05 -4.84 -5.38
N ASP A 46 3.19 -4.61 -6.37
CA ASP A 46 2.52 -5.70 -7.09
C ASP A 46 3.55 -6.62 -7.77
N ALA A 47 4.51 -6.02 -8.46
CA ALA A 47 5.57 -6.78 -9.13
C ALA A 47 6.44 -7.55 -8.12
N TRP A 48 6.78 -6.93 -7.00
CA TRP A 48 7.53 -7.60 -5.93
C TRP A 48 6.80 -8.83 -5.41
N ALA A 49 5.51 -8.68 -5.09
CA ALA A 49 4.69 -9.78 -4.58
C ALA A 49 4.58 -10.91 -5.60
N SER A 50 4.41 -10.56 -6.88
CA SER A 50 4.36 -11.54 -7.97
C SER A 50 5.65 -12.35 -8.02
N CYS A 51 6.80 -11.69 -7.91
CA CYS A 51 8.10 -12.37 -7.94
C CYS A 51 8.32 -13.29 -6.72
N ARG A 52 7.63 -13.05 -5.61
CA ARG A 52 7.74 -13.87 -4.39
C ARG A 52 6.58 -14.86 -4.26
N SER A 53 5.74 -14.97 -5.28
CA SER A 53 4.55 -15.84 -5.25
C SER A 53 3.61 -15.52 -4.08
N ILE A 54 3.54 -14.25 -3.70
CA ILE A 54 2.61 -13.78 -2.68
C ILE A 54 1.32 -13.34 -3.38
N PRO A 55 0.14 -13.86 -2.97
CA PRO A 55 -1.14 -13.42 -3.52
C PRO A 55 -1.33 -11.91 -3.38
N ARG A 56 -1.91 -11.28 -4.40
CA ARG A 56 -2.15 -9.84 -4.44
C ARG A 56 -3.64 -9.57 -4.41
N GLU A 57 -4.02 -8.52 -3.69
CA GLU A 57 -5.41 -8.11 -3.56
C GLU A 57 -5.51 -6.62 -3.91
N PRO A 58 -5.65 -6.28 -5.22
CA PRO A 58 -5.75 -4.89 -5.65
C PRO A 58 -7.17 -4.34 -5.42
N TYR A 59 -7.23 -3.06 -5.06
CA TYR A 59 -8.48 -2.31 -4.91
C TYR A 59 -8.49 -1.19 -5.91
N GLU A 60 -9.07 -1.46 -7.07
CA GLU A 60 -9.17 -0.51 -8.15
C GLU A 60 -10.33 0.45 -7.93
N VAL A 61 -10.14 1.73 -8.28
CA VAL A 61 -11.24 2.67 -8.37
C VAL A 61 -11.87 2.48 -9.75
N PRO A 62 -13.14 2.08 -9.84
CA PRO A 62 -13.81 1.96 -11.14
C PRO A 62 -13.79 3.32 -11.85
N GLN A 63 -13.56 3.33 -13.17
CA GLN A 63 -13.45 4.55 -13.95
C GLN A 63 -14.69 5.44 -13.79
N GLY A 64 -15.88 4.84 -13.74
CA GLY A 64 -17.12 5.60 -13.53
C GLY A 64 -17.17 6.31 -12.19
N GLU A 65 -16.52 5.78 -11.15
CA GLU A 65 -16.48 6.44 -9.85
C GLU A 65 -15.67 7.74 -9.90
N TRP A 66 -14.57 7.76 -10.63
CA TRP A 66 -13.80 9.00 -10.79
C TRP A 66 -14.65 10.08 -11.48
N ASP A 67 -15.48 9.68 -12.45
CA ASP A 67 -16.33 10.60 -13.16
C ASP A 67 -17.51 11.10 -12.31
N GLU A 68 -18.06 10.22 -11.45
CA GLU A 68 -19.24 10.57 -10.63
C GLU A 68 -18.88 11.32 -9.36
N ILE A 69 -17.87 10.89 -8.62
CA ILE A 69 -17.55 11.45 -7.30
C ILE A 69 -16.20 12.13 -7.24
N GLY A 70 -15.43 12.09 -8.35
CA GLY A 70 -14.16 12.81 -8.47
C GLY A 70 -13.17 12.46 -7.38
N LYS A 71 -12.64 13.49 -6.72
CA LYS A 71 -11.55 13.33 -5.74
C LYS A 71 -11.89 12.45 -4.53
N LYS A 72 -13.16 12.21 -4.27
CA LYS A 72 -13.59 11.36 -3.14
C LYS A 72 -13.38 9.87 -3.42
N ALA A 73 -13.23 9.49 -4.69
CA ALA A 73 -13.07 8.09 -5.08
C ALA A 73 -11.82 7.45 -4.48
N GLY A 74 -10.70 8.19 -4.45
CA GLY A 74 -9.46 7.71 -3.86
C GLY A 74 -9.58 7.41 -2.36
N PRO A 75 -10.02 8.40 -1.56
CA PRO A 75 -10.24 8.17 -0.13
C PRO A 75 -11.23 7.05 0.18
N LEU A 76 -12.31 6.92 -0.59
CA LEU A 76 -13.26 5.82 -0.42
C LEU A 76 -12.62 4.46 -0.71
N ARG A 77 -11.79 4.38 -1.77
CA ARG A 77 -11.03 3.17 -2.09
C ARG A 77 -10.07 2.83 -0.94
N ASN A 78 -9.39 3.85 -0.37
CA ASN A 78 -8.49 3.65 0.74
C ASN A 78 -9.22 3.06 1.96
N GLN A 79 -10.43 3.56 2.24
CA GLN A 79 -11.23 3.02 3.33
C GLN A 79 -11.64 1.57 3.06
N ARG A 80 -11.97 1.23 1.81
CA ARG A 80 -12.30 -0.15 1.44
C ARG A 80 -11.11 -1.10 1.66
N MET A 81 -9.89 -0.65 1.36
CA MET A 81 -8.71 -1.47 1.60
C MET A 81 -8.57 -1.86 3.07
N LEU A 82 -8.93 -0.96 3.97
CA LEU A 82 -8.90 -1.23 5.40
C LEU A 82 -10.07 -2.09 5.85
N ASP A 83 -11.28 -1.76 5.40
CA ASP A 83 -12.50 -2.44 5.83
C ASP A 83 -12.62 -3.86 5.26
N GLU A 84 -12.33 -4.02 3.98
CA GLU A 84 -12.48 -5.29 3.28
C GLU A 84 -11.17 -6.09 3.24
N GLY A 85 -10.06 -5.38 3.04
CA GLY A 85 -8.74 -6.02 3.00
C GLY A 85 -8.25 -6.49 4.36
N ARG A 86 -8.65 -5.81 5.42
CA ARG A 86 -8.29 -6.14 6.81
C ARG A 86 -6.79 -6.37 6.98
N PRO A 87 -5.95 -5.37 6.64
CA PRO A 87 -4.51 -5.55 6.79
C PRO A 87 -4.11 -5.63 8.26
N ASP A 88 -3.09 -6.43 8.52
CA ASP A 88 -2.47 -6.50 9.84
C ASP A 88 -1.37 -5.45 9.97
N LEU A 89 -0.83 -5.01 8.84
CA LEU A 89 0.26 -4.05 8.78
C LEU A 89 0.10 -3.18 7.54
N VAL A 90 0.35 -1.89 7.68
CA VAL A 90 0.46 -0.96 6.55
C VAL A 90 1.92 -0.55 6.44
N VAL A 91 2.49 -0.69 5.25
CA VAL A 91 3.85 -0.20 4.94
C VAL A 91 3.70 0.99 4.01
N ALA A 92 4.06 2.17 4.49
CA ALA A 92 3.88 3.42 3.76
C ALA A 92 5.22 3.93 3.26
N PHE A 93 5.39 3.94 1.94
CA PHE A 93 6.57 4.53 1.29
C PHE A 93 6.33 6.01 1.03
N PRO A 94 7.40 6.79 0.74
CA PRO A 94 7.23 8.22 0.51
C PRO A 94 6.14 8.54 -0.51
N GLY A 95 5.28 9.49 -0.19
CA GLY A 95 4.17 9.86 -1.05
C GLY A 95 3.49 11.15 -0.58
N GLY A 96 2.41 11.50 -1.26
CA GLY A 96 1.66 12.72 -1.01
C GLY A 96 0.39 12.49 -0.20
N GLY A 97 -0.67 13.24 -0.56
CA GLY A 97 -1.93 13.25 0.18
C GLY A 97 -2.64 11.90 0.24
N GLY A 98 -2.58 11.11 -0.83
CA GLY A 98 -3.21 9.79 -0.86
C GLY A 98 -2.58 8.83 0.14
N THR A 99 -1.24 8.85 0.23
CA THR A 99 -0.51 8.03 1.18
C THR A 99 -0.80 8.45 2.62
N LYS A 100 -0.82 9.76 2.87
CA LYS A 100 -1.15 10.30 4.20
C LYS A 100 -2.56 9.91 4.61
N ASP A 101 -3.49 9.88 3.66
CA ASP A 101 -4.87 9.46 3.92
C ASP A 101 -4.95 8.01 4.37
N VAL A 102 -4.24 7.11 3.71
CA VAL A 102 -4.18 5.69 4.11
C VAL A 102 -3.62 5.56 5.52
N VAL A 103 -2.51 6.24 5.80
CA VAL A 103 -1.86 6.18 7.12
C VAL A 103 -2.81 6.68 8.20
N ARG A 104 -3.47 7.83 7.98
CA ARG A 104 -4.42 8.39 8.94
C ARG A 104 -5.56 7.42 9.23
N ARG A 105 -6.12 6.80 8.19
CA ARG A 105 -7.22 5.85 8.35
C ARG A 105 -6.79 4.57 9.05
N ALA A 106 -5.58 4.11 8.75
CA ALA A 106 -5.01 2.92 9.40
C ALA A 106 -4.80 3.16 10.90
N VAL A 107 -4.23 4.31 11.27
CA VAL A 107 -4.02 4.68 12.67
C VAL A 107 -5.36 4.74 13.39
N LYS A 108 -6.36 5.37 12.78
CA LYS A 108 -7.70 5.47 13.36
C LYS A 108 -8.33 4.09 13.56
N ALA A 109 -8.05 3.14 12.67
CA ALA A 109 -8.58 1.78 12.75
C ALA A 109 -7.77 0.88 13.70
N GLY A 110 -6.70 1.38 14.29
CA GLY A 110 -5.85 0.60 15.18
C GLY A 110 -4.89 -0.35 14.47
N VAL A 111 -4.65 -0.14 13.17
CA VAL A 111 -3.75 -0.97 12.38
C VAL A 111 -2.32 -0.44 12.52
N SER A 112 -1.36 -1.35 12.71
CA SER A 112 0.06 -0.99 12.78
C SER A 112 0.55 -0.39 11.46
N VAL A 113 1.32 0.69 11.53
CA VAL A 113 1.87 1.35 10.36
C VAL A 113 3.39 1.41 10.47
N HIS A 114 4.07 0.98 9.41
CA HIS A 114 5.51 1.15 9.26
C HIS A 114 5.73 2.21 8.17
N GLU A 115 6.11 3.41 8.58
CA GLU A 115 6.42 4.47 7.63
C GLU A 115 7.89 4.37 7.23
N VAL A 116 8.12 4.17 5.95
CA VAL A 116 9.48 3.99 5.42
C VAL A 116 10.15 5.35 5.24
N ASN A 117 11.30 5.49 5.86
CA ASN A 117 12.16 6.66 5.69
C ASN A 117 13.45 6.17 5.05
N ARG A 118 13.78 6.73 3.88
CA ARG A 118 14.96 6.31 3.13
C ARG A 118 16.25 6.32 3.97
N ALA A 119 16.39 7.30 4.86
CA ALA A 119 17.57 7.42 5.70
C ALA A 119 17.64 6.31 6.76
N ASP A 120 16.50 5.80 7.20
CA ASP A 120 16.41 4.79 8.27
C ASP A 120 16.41 3.35 7.74
N ASP A 121 15.92 3.16 6.50
CA ASP A 121 15.65 1.84 5.95
C ASP A 121 16.64 1.35 4.88
N TRP A 122 17.61 2.17 4.51
CA TRP A 122 18.66 1.74 3.56
C TRP A 122 19.71 0.82 4.18
#